data_c4df0336b8d46fed1a2b595068ff08a3
#
_entry.id   c4df0336b8d46fed1a2b595068ff08a3
#
_cell.length_a   1.000
_cell.length_b   1.000
_cell.length_c   1.000
_cell.angle_alpha   90.00
_cell.angle_beta   90.00
_cell.angle_gamma   90.00
#
_symmetry.space_group_name_H-M   'P 1'
#
loop_
_entity.id
_entity.type
_entity.pdbx_description
1 polymer ?
#
loop_
_entity_poly.entity_id
_entity_poly.type
_entity_poly.pdbx_seq_one_letter_code
_entity_poly.pdbx_strand_id
1 'polypeptide(L)'
;MNHGSPTSTNRHVGDLGNIVSTSATGVTEVSITDSVISLQAGNLANILNRAIVIHKGPDDFANPCGTCGQRISCGIIKICDSTCQQTFAL
;
A
#
# COMPACT_ATOMS: atom_id res chain seq x y z
N MET A 1 -10.42 8.58 -11.50
CA MET A 1 -9.76 7.36 -11.95
C MET A 1 -10.29 6.17 -11.19
N ASN A 2 -10.54 5.08 -11.86
CA ASN A 2 -11.10 3.89 -11.24
C ASN A 2 -10.04 3.11 -10.47
N HIS A 3 -10.48 2.41 -9.42
CA HIS A 3 -9.66 1.44 -8.70
C HIS A 3 -9.27 0.29 -9.65
N GLY A 4 -8.08 -0.22 -9.49
CA GLY A 4 -7.58 -1.32 -10.32
C GLY A 4 -6.38 -2.02 -9.70
N SER A 5 -5.86 -3.01 -10.40
CA SER A 5 -4.66 -3.71 -9.97
C SER A 5 -3.41 -2.84 -10.16
N PRO A 6 -2.30 -3.16 -9.47
CA PRO A 6 -1.06 -2.40 -9.61
C PRO A 6 -0.52 -2.36 -11.04
N THR A 7 -0.84 -3.34 -11.85
CA THR A 7 -0.38 -3.44 -13.24
C THR A 7 -1.37 -2.88 -14.26
N SER A 8 -2.54 -2.47 -13.81
CA SER A 8 -3.55 -1.87 -14.68
C SER A 8 -3.13 -0.46 -15.09
N THR A 9 -3.46 -0.07 -16.32
CA THR A 9 -3.31 1.32 -16.76
C THR A 9 -4.38 2.22 -16.16
N ASN A 10 -5.48 1.66 -15.71
CA ASN A 10 -6.59 2.37 -15.07
C ASN A 10 -6.62 2.02 -13.59
N ARG A 11 -5.88 2.79 -12.79
CA ARG A 11 -5.73 2.57 -11.35
C ARG A 11 -5.51 3.89 -10.63
N HIS A 12 -5.78 3.91 -9.31
CA HIS A 12 -5.28 4.98 -8.45
C HIS A 12 -3.78 4.81 -8.23
N VAL A 13 -3.08 5.90 -7.96
CA VAL A 13 -1.63 5.84 -7.66
C VAL A 13 -1.35 4.89 -6.50
N GLY A 14 -2.19 4.89 -5.49
CA GLY A 14 -2.03 4.07 -4.29
C GLY A 14 -2.56 2.64 -4.38
N ASP A 15 -2.96 2.17 -5.55
CA ASP A 15 -3.48 0.81 -5.72
C ASP A 15 -2.31 -0.18 -5.79
N LEU A 16 -1.83 -0.63 -4.63
CA LEU A 16 -0.62 -1.44 -4.50
C LEU A 16 -0.87 -2.95 -4.49
N GLY A 17 -2.14 -3.38 -4.53
CA GLY A 17 -2.48 -4.79 -4.61
C GLY A 17 -2.62 -5.45 -3.25
N ASN A 18 -2.35 -6.74 -3.22
CA ASN A 18 -2.54 -7.59 -2.05
C ASN A 18 -1.22 -8.00 -1.42
N ILE A 19 -1.26 -8.22 -0.12
CA ILE A 19 -0.18 -8.88 0.61
C ILE A 19 -0.74 -10.14 1.26
N VAL A 20 0.14 -11.10 1.51
CA VAL A 20 -0.24 -12.37 2.14
C VAL A 20 0.47 -12.47 3.48
N SER A 21 -0.29 -12.74 4.53
CA SER A 21 0.28 -13.03 5.84
C SER A 21 0.95 -14.40 5.78
N THR A 22 2.25 -14.42 6.04
CA THR A 22 3.07 -15.62 5.85
C THR A 22 3.59 -16.19 7.16
N SER A 23 3.32 -15.54 8.29
CA SER A 23 3.96 -15.87 9.55
C SER A 23 2.99 -16.44 10.57
N ALA A 24 3.37 -17.55 11.17
CA ALA A 24 2.69 -18.08 12.36
C ALA A 24 3.02 -17.30 13.64
N THR A 25 3.99 -16.40 13.59
CA THR A 25 4.48 -15.64 14.75
C THR A 25 3.92 -14.21 14.82
N GLY A 26 3.08 -13.83 13.86
CA GLY A 26 2.46 -12.50 13.83
C GLY A 26 3.26 -11.42 13.08
N VAL A 27 4.39 -11.79 12.47
CA VAL A 27 5.19 -10.88 11.64
C VAL A 27 5.06 -11.26 10.17
N THR A 28 4.68 -10.31 9.34
CA THR A 28 4.63 -10.50 7.88
C THR A 28 5.61 -9.55 7.23
N GLU A 29 6.53 -10.09 6.45
CA GLU A 29 7.48 -9.29 5.69
C GLU A 29 7.02 -9.20 4.25
N VAL A 30 7.01 -7.98 3.72
CA VAL A 30 6.52 -7.69 2.37
C VAL A 30 7.53 -6.83 1.65
N SER A 31 7.76 -7.15 0.38
CA SER A 31 8.53 -6.31 -0.53
C SER A 31 7.71 -6.07 -1.78
N ILE A 32 7.45 -4.81 -2.08
CA ILE A 32 6.68 -4.39 -3.25
C ILE A 32 7.50 -3.40 -4.06
N THR A 33 7.58 -3.64 -5.35
CA THR A 33 8.15 -2.68 -6.30
C THR A 33 7.02 -2.15 -7.18
N ASP A 34 6.92 -0.83 -7.26
CA ASP A 34 5.89 -0.17 -8.06
C ASP A 34 6.49 1.00 -8.81
N SER A 35 6.20 1.10 -10.10
CA SER A 35 6.78 2.11 -10.96
C SER A 35 5.94 3.40 -11.03
N VAL A 36 4.76 3.41 -10.45
CA VAL A 36 3.83 4.55 -10.52
C VAL A 36 4.06 5.53 -9.36
N ILE A 37 4.24 5.00 -8.14
CA ILE A 37 4.45 5.83 -6.96
C ILE A 37 5.79 6.55 -7.01
N SER A 38 5.87 7.68 -6.33
CA SER A 38 7.08 8.49 -6.28
C SER A 38 7.32 9.00 -4.86
N LEU A 39 8.58 9.20 -4.52
CA LEU A 39 8.99 9.90 -3.30
C LEU A 39 9.54 11.30 -3.62
N GLN A 40 9.46 11.72 -4.87
CA GLN A 40 10.02 12.97 -5.33
C GLN A 40 9.07 14.13 -5.10
N ALA A 41 9.54 15.20 -4.49
CA ALA A 41 8.77 16.42 -4.28
C ALA A 41 8.34 17.00 -5.64
N GLY A 42 7.10 17.49 -5.70
CA GLY A 42 6.53 18.06 -6.91
C GLY A 42 5.95 17.05 -7.89
N ASN A 43 6.21 15.76 -7.70
CA ASN A 43 5.60 14.72 -8.52
C ASN A 43 4.15 14.49 -8.05
N LEU A 44 3.21 14.37 -9.00
CA LEU A 44 1.80 14.15 -8.69
C LEU A 44 1.54 12.79 -8.02
N ALA A 45 2.44 11.84 -8.21
CA ALA A 45 2.37 10.51 -7.60
C ALA A 45 3.18 10.41 -6.31
N ASN A 46 3.60 11.54 -5.74
CA ASN A 46 4.37 11.58 -4.50
C ASN A 46 3.53 11.09 -3.32
N ILE A 47 4.04 10.08 -2.62
CA ILE A 47 3.35 9.43 -1.50
C ILE A 47 3.93 9.81 -0.13
N LEU A 48 4.94 10.68 -0.08
CA LEU A 48 5.50 11.15 1.20
C LEU A 48 4.43 11.83 2.04
N ASN A 49 4.42 11.54 3.33
CA ASN A 49 3.46 12.04 4.32
C ASN A 49 2.02 11.55 4.07
N ARG A 50 1.84 10.61 3.17
CA ARG A 50 0.57 9.91 3.00
C ARG A 50 0.53 8.68 3.89
N ALA A 51 -0.67 8.16 4.12
CA ALA A 51 -0.83 6.92 4.86
C ALA A 51 -0.73 5.71 3.94
N ILE A 52 0.00 4.69 4.38
CA ILE A 52 -0.15 3.35 3.84
C ILE A 52 -1.18 2.63 4.71
N VAL A 53 -2.14 1.96 4.09
CA VAL A 53 -3.27 1.33 4.78
C VAL A 53 -3.34 -0.13 4.37
N ILE A 54 -3.53 -0.99 5.36
CA ILE A 54 -3.74 -2.42 5.15
C ILE A 54 -5.20 -2.74 5.46
N HIS A 55 -5.87 -3.38 4.53
CA HIS A 55 -7.26 -3.81 4.65
C HIS A 55 -7.37 -5.26 5.12
N LYS A 56 -8.50 -5.59 5.74
CA LYS A 56 -8.77 -6.91 6.30
C LYS A 56 -8.89 -7.99 5.23
N GLY A 57 -9.55 -7.68 4.12
CA GLY A 57 -9.85 -8.65 3.08
C GLY A 57 -9.03 -8.42 1.81
N PRO A 58 -9.00 -9.40 0.92
CA PRO A 58 -8.30 -9.26 -0.35
C PRO A 58 -8.97 -8.22 -1.23
N ASP A 59 -8.15 -7.54 -2.01
CA ASP A 59 -8.60 -6.64 -3.06
C ASP A 59 -8.90 -7.46 -4.31
N ASP A 60 -10.13 -7.40 -4.80
CA ASP A 60 -10.54 -8.05 -6.04
C ASP A 60 -10.46 -7.10 -7.24
N PHE A 61 -9.90 -5.88 -7.00
CA PHE A 61 -9.69 -4.84 -8.00
C PHE A 61 -10.99 -4.26 -8.58
N ALA A 62 -12.12 -4.55 -7.96
CA ALA A 62 -13.39 -3.94 -8.31
C ALA A 62 -13.52 -2.54 -7.72
N ASN A 63 -14.39 -1.73 -8.31
CA ASN A 63 -14.68 -0.41 -7.78
C ASN A 63 -15.82 -0.45 -6.76
N PRO A 64 -15.70 0.30 -5.65
CA PRO A 64 -14.57 1.15 -5.23
C PRO A 64 -13.40 0.39 -4.61
N CYS A 65 -13.61 -0.80 -4.08
CA CYS A 65 -12.57 -1.61 -3.44
C CYS A 65 -12.95 -3.08 -3.38
N GLY A 66 -14.16 -3.43 -3.85
CA GLY A 66 -14.63 -4.82 -3.85
C GLY A 66 -14.72 -5.41 -2.45
N THR A 67 -13.95 -6.44 -2.19
CA THR A 67 -14.02 -7.24 -0.96
C THR A 67 -12.95 -6.87 0.07
N CYS A 68 -12.23 -5.77 -0.09
CA CYS A 68 -11.10 -5.44 0.79
C CYS A 68 -11.48 -5.22 2.26
N GLY A 69 -12.72 -4.79 2.53
CA GLY A 69 -13.24 -4.67 3.88
C GLY A 69 -12.64 -3.51 4.69
N GLN A 70 -12.59 -3.72 6.00
CA GLN A 70 -12.13 -2.71 6.95
C GLN A 70 -10.62 -2.50 6.87
N ARG A 71 -10.20 -1.29 7.23
CA ARG A 71 -8.79 -0.97 7.49
C ARG A 71 -8.39 -1.61 8.82
N ILE A 72 -7.30 -2.36 8.83
CA ILE A 72 -6.80 -3.01 10.04
C ILE A 72 -5.48 -2.44 10.53
N SER A 73 -4.74 -1.75 9.68
CA SER A 73 -3.47 -1.15 10.07
C SER A 73 -3.16 0.03 9.17
N CYS A 74 -2.40 0.98 9.70
CA CYS A 74 -1.90 2.10 8.90
C CYS A 74 -0.60 2.65 9.45
N GLY A 75 0.12 3.37 8.60
CA GLY A 75 1.32 4.09 8.98
C GLY A 75 1.57 5.25 8.03
N ILE A 76 2.32 6.24 8.49
CA ILE A 76 2.67 7.40 7.67
C ILE A 76 3.99 7.14 6.97
N ILE A 77 4.03 7.40 5.68
CA ILE A 77 5.24 7.22 4.85
C ILE A 77 6.14 8.42 5.07
N LYS A 78 7.38 8.16 5.50
CA LYS A 78 8.39 9.20 5.77
C LYS A 78 9.69 8.86 5.09
N ILE A 79 10.49 9.88 4.85
CA ILE A 79 11.88 9.68 4.45
C ILE A 79 12.61 9.02 5.61
N CYS A 80 13.39 7.99 5.29
CA CYS A 80 14.16 7.28 6.29
C CYS A 80 15.66 7.35 5.98
N ASP A 81 16.46 7.11 7.01
CA ASP A 81 17.89 6.91 6.87
C ASP A 81 18.20 5.45 6.49
N SER A 82 19.46 5.08 6.53
CA SER A 82 19.93 3.76 6.10
C SER A 82 19.43 2.59 6.95
N THR A 83 18.84 2.87 8.10
CA THR A 83 18.41 1.84 9.05
C THR A 83 16.91 1.73 9.19
N CYS A 84 16.13 2.47 8.40
CA CYS A 84 14.70 2.60 8.61
C CYS A 84 13.95 1.31 8.34
N GLN A 85 12.99 1.05 9.22
CA GLN A 85 11.95 0.06 9.01
C GLN A 85 10.61 0.70 9.38
N GLN A 86 9.57 0.39 8.61
CA GLN A 86 8.23 0.86 8.90
C GLN A 86 7.49 -0.24 9.67
N THR A 87 7.06 0.08 10.88
CA THR A 87 6.22 -0.81 11.68
C THR A 87 4.82 -0.24 11.76
N PHE A 88 3.82 -1.06 11.52
CA PHE A 88 2.42 -0.67 11.54
C PHE A 88 1.74 -1.21 12.80
N ALA A 89 1.00 -0.35 13.48
CA ALA A 89 0.16 -0.74 14.60
C ALA A 89 -1.15 -1.35 14.09
N LEU A 90 -1.56 -2.40 14.72
CA LEU A 90 -2.87 -3.01 14.48
C LEU A 90 -3.92 -2.43 15.41
#